data_63ddffe7b94b205b20b13a618f6bf2c1
#
_entry.id   63ddffe7b94b205b20b13a618f6bf2c1
#
_cell.length_a   1.000
_cell.length_b   1.000
_cell.length_c   1.000
_cell.angle_alpha   90.00
_cell.angle_beta   90.00
_cell.angle_gamma   90.00
#
_symmetry.space_group_name_H-M   'P 1'
#
loop_
_entity.id
_entity.type
_entity.pdbx_description
1 polymer ?
#
loop_
_entity_poly.entity_id
_entity_poly.type
_entity_poly.pdbx_seq_one_letter_code
_entity_poly.pdbx_strand_id
1 'polypeptide(L)'
;MPRARKNPEDSWMPPRVRRGKSAYEFRSTDGRTIRLCNADLTKSQVWAAYENFINDLKVGTNFLALTEEFFNSGDFHELATETRKDYRKYGAKVNIVFGKMKPDNIKPEHIRKYMDKRGVKSRVQANREKAFISRVFRWAYERGKVKMNPCQGVKQFKEKARTRYVTDTEYNALLEVAPDVVKIGMELAYLCCARQGDVLDLKKAQLLEEGILIVQSKTSVPQIKAWTERLHSVISMSESLPLRPGISSIFVIHQQSGSRFTRDAFNAHWMKAKKSACEKYPEMDFNFTFHDLKAKGISDLSGSLNEKQEIAGHKNASQTARYNRKISVVPVVGGQ
;
A
#
# COMPACT_ATOMS: atom_id res chain seq x y z
N MET A 1 3.94 -28.93 -11.28
CA MET A 1 5.13 -29.74 -10.99
C MET A 1 6.28 -28.81 -10.60
N PRO A 2 7.15 -29.19 -9.64
CA PRO A 2 8.35 -28.40 -9.33
C PRO A 2 9.28 -28.38 -10.55
N ARG A 3 9.86 -27.22 -10.89
CA ARG A 3 10.89 -27.15 -11.95
C ARG A 3 12.06 -28.04 -11.61
N ALA A 4 12.58 -28.80 -12.61
CA ALA A 4 13.79 -29.58 -12.48
C ALA A 4 14.96 -28.69 -12.01
N ARG A 5 15.84 -29.24 -11.17
CA ARG A 5 17.01 -28.53 -10.67
C ARG A 5 18.02 -28.32 -11.80
N LYS A 6 18.67 -27.14 -11.83
CA LYS A 6 19.69 -26.83 -12.84
C LYS A 6 20.96 -27.69 -12.70
N ASN A 7 21.31 -28.09 -11.44
CA ASN A 7 22.45 -28.93 -11.18
C ASN A 7 21.98 -30.34 -10.83
N PRO A 8 22.37 -31.40 -11.60
CA PRO A 8 22.01 -32.79 -11.34
C PRO A 8 22.51 -33.28 -9.98
N GLU A 9 23.65 -32.80 -9.48
CA GLU A 9 24.20 -33.19 -8.18
C GLU A 9 23.30 -32.77 -7.01
N ASP A 10 22.42 -31.79 -7.21
CA ASP A 10 21.48 -31.30 -6.21
C ASP A 10 20.13 -32.03 -6.24
N SER A 11 19.96 -33.01 -7.13
CA SER A 11 18.69 -33.75 -7.31
C SER A 11 18.23 -34.50 -6.04
N TRP A 12 19.15 -34.86 -5.18
CA TRP A 12 18.89 -35.56 -3.91
C TRP A 12 18.27 -34.65 -2.82
N MET A 13 18.43 -33.31 -2.93
CA MET A 13 17.95 -32.40 -1.89
C MET A 13 16.43 -32.38 -1.81
N PRO A 14 15.86 -32.17 -0.61
CA PRO A 14 14.43 -32.02 -0.44
C PRO A 14 13.84 -30.88 -1.29
N PRO A 15 12.53 -30.92 -1.59
CA PRO A 15 11.85 -29.84 -2.34
C PRO A 15 12.08 -28.48 -1.69
N ARG A 16 12.37 -27.45 -2.53
CA ARG A 16 12.60 -26.05 -2.09
C ARG A 16 13.81 -25.83 -1.18
N VAL A 17 14.65 -26.83 -0.99
CA VAL A 17 15.92 -26.70 -0.25
C VAL A 17 17.05 -26.39 -1.22
N ARG A 18 17.93 -25.48 -0.86
CA ARG A 18 19.17 -25.18 -1.59
C ARG A 18 20.34 -25.19 -0.62
N ARG A 19 21.53 -25.47 -1.14
CA ARG A 19 22.77 -25.35 -0.39
C ARG A 19 23.29 -23.92 -0.49
N GLY A 20 23.39 -23.21 0.63
CA GLY A 20 24.09 -21.95 0.78
C GLY A 20 25.56 -22.17 1.15
N LYS A 21 26.29 -21.07 1.41
CA LYS A 21 27.72 -21.14 1.80
C LYS A 21 27.95 -21.88 3.14
N SER A 22 27.07 -21.67 4.12
CA SER A 22 27.23 -22.23 5.48
C SER A 22 26.05 -23.05 5.97
N ALA A 23 24.98 -23.19 5.17
CA ALA A 23 23.76 -23.88 5.60
C ALA A 23 22.96 -24.42 4.41
N TYR A 24 22.13 -25.43 4.68
CA TYR A 24 21.00 -25.76 3.83
C TYR A 24 19.82 -24.88 4.21
N GLU A 25 19.16 -24.33 3.20
CA GLU A 25 18.13 -23.30 3.34
C GLU A 25 16.85 -23.72 2.60
N PHE A 26 15.71 -23.59 3.27
CA PHE A 26 14.38 -23.79 2.67
C PHE A 26 13.84 -22.46 2.13
N ARG A 27 13.36 -22.47 0.90
CA ARG A 27 12.68 -21.33 0.28
C ARG A 27 11.17 -21.48 0.43
N SER A 28 10.58 -20.68 1.29
CA SER A 28 9.13 -20.62 1.51
C SER A 28 8.37 -20.10 0.27
N THR A 29 7.05 -20.31 0.22
CA THR A 29 6.17 -19.85 -0.86
C THR A 29 6.12 -18.33 -1.01
N ASP A 30 6.39 -17.61 0.06
CA ASP A 30 6.47 -16.14 0.10
C ASP A 30 7.84 -15.58 -0.29
N GLY A 31 8.76 -16.46 -0.74
CA GLY A 31 10.10 -16.10 -1.21
C GLY A 31 11.15 -15.98 -0.11
N ARG A 32 10.80 -16.18 1.17
CA ARG A 32 11.76 -16.17 2.27
C ARG A 32 12.66 -17.40 2.27
N THR A 33 13.88 -17.19 2.76
CA THR A 33 14.86 -18.24 2.98
C THR A 33 14.96 -18.52 4.47
N ILE A 34 14.75 -19.79 4.86
CA ILE A 34 14.80 -20.28 6.24
C ILE A 34 15.95 -21.25 6.36
N ARG A 35 16.86 -21.00 7.30
CA ARG A 35 17.96 -21.92 7.58
C ARG A 35 17.41 -23.23 8.18
N LEU A 36 17.70 -24.37 7.55
CA LEU A 36 17.32 -25.69 8.04
C LEU A 36 18.41 -26.30 8.93
N CYS A 37 19.62 -26.35 8.42
CA CYS A 37 20.75 -27.01 9.09
C CYS A 37 22.08 -26.55 8.49
N ASN A 38 23.20 -26.95 9.08
CA ASN A 38 24.54 -26.62 8.61
C ASN A 38 24.87 -27.30 7.29
N ALA A 39 25.77 -26.70 6.50
CA ALA A 39 26.16 -27.22 5.17
C ALA A 39 27.08 -28.47 5.21
N ASP A 40 27.62 -28.82 6.38
CA ASP A 40 28.49 -29.94 6.64
C ASP A 40 27.73 -31.25 6.96
N LEU A 41 26.40 -31.19 7.10
CA LEU A 41 25.61 -32.37 7.42
C LEU A 41 25.45 -33.30 6.24
N THR A 42 25.31 -34.60 6.55
CA THR A 42 25.08 -35.68 5.57
C THR A 42 23.71 -35.54 4.89
N LYS A 43 23.55 -36.17 3.72
CA LYS A 43 22.27 -36.13 2.96
C LYS A 43 21.08 -36.60 3.82
N SER A 44 21.24 -37.66 4.62
CA SER A 44 20.18 -38.18 5.50
C SER A 44 19.83 -37.19 6.62
N GLN A 45 20.82 -36.53 7.21
CA GLN A 45 20.59 -35.50 8.22
C GLN A 45 19.87 -34.26 7.66
N VAL A 46 20.18 -33.87 6.41
CA VAL A 46 19.45 -32.78 5.72
C VAL A 46 18.00 -33.17 5.48
N TRP A 47 17.73 -34.41 5.06
CA TRP A 47 16.37 -34.92 4.90
C TRP A 47 15.63 -34.97 6.23
N ALA A 48 16.26 -35.46 7.30
CA ALA A 48 15.68 -35.48 8.65
C ALA A 48 15.35 -34.07 9.14
N ALA A 49 16.26 -33.10 8.95
CA ALA A 49 16.01 -31.70 9.29
C ALA A 49 14.85 -31.12 8.48
N TYR A 50 14.74 -31.46 7.20
CA TYR A 50 13.63 -31.04 6.35
C TYR A 50 12.31 -31.68 6.78
N GLU A 51 12.27 -32.96 7.05
CA GLU A 51 11.08 -33.68 7.49
C GLU A 51 10.59 -33.17 8.84
N ASN A 52 11.48 -32.94 9.80
CA ASN A 52 11.15 -32.30 11.07
C ASN A 52 10.55 -30.88 10.85
N PHE A 53 11.19 -30.11 9.99
CA PHE A 53 10.70 -28.77 9.66
C PHE A 53 9.33 -28.81 8.97
N ILE A 54 9.12 -29.72 8.00
CA ILE A 54 7.83 -29.90 7.32
C ILE A 54 6.76 -30.48 8.24
N ASN A 55 7.13 -31.38 9.15
CA ASN A 55 6.20 -31.89 10.16
C ASN A 55 5.82 -30.81 11.16
N ASP A 56 6.77 -29.98 11.60
CA ASP A 56 6.47 -28.80 12.41
C ASP A 56 5.54 -27.82 11.67
N LEU A 57 5.68 -27.70 10.34
CA LEU A 57 4.76 -26.93 9.50
C LEU A 57 3.38 -27.63 9.38
N LYS A 58 3.33 -28.95 9.12
CA LYS A 58 2.07 -29.69 8.91
C LYS A 58 1.23 -29.83 10.18
N VAL A 59 1.87 -29.96 11.34
CA VAL A 59 1.17 -30.13 12.63
C VAL A 59 0.62 -28.80 13.17
N GLY A 60 0.83 -27.67 12.47
CA GLY A 60 0.30 -26.36 12.93
C GLY A 60 0.89 -25.91 14.28
N THR A 61 2.08 -26.42 14.62
CA THR A 61 2.64 -26.29 15.99
C THR A 61 3.25 -24.93 16.25
N ASN A 62 3.51 -24.11 15.23
CA ASN A 62 4.12 -22.79 15.41
C ASN A 62 3.42 -21.70 14.60
N PHE A 63 3.72 -20.45 14.95
CA PHE A 63 3.07 -19.28 14.33
C PHE A 63 3.44 -19.11 12.85
N LEU A 64 4.63 -19.55 12.43
CA LEU A 64 5.03 -19.53 11.01
C LEU A 64 4.11 -20.42 10.19
N ALA A 65 3.89 -21.66 10.63
CA ALA A 65 2.99 -22.60 9.96
C ALA A 65 1.57 -22.06 9.86
N LEU A 66 1.07 -21.47 10.97
CA LEU A 66 -0.24 -20.84 11.01
C LEU A 66 -0.34 -19.67 10.00
N THR A 67 0.71 -18.88 9.87
CA THR A 67 0.78 -17.75 8.91
C THR A 67 0.78 -18.25 7.46
N GLU A 68 1.53 -19.30 7.15
CA GLU A 68 1.58 -19.90 5.81
C GLU A 68 0.23 -20.53 5.43
N GLU A 69 -0.43 -21.17 6.38
CA GLU A 69 -1.76 -21.72 6.18
C GLU A 69 -2.79 -20.63 5.91
N PHE A 70 -2.73 -19.52 6.65
CA PHE A 70 -3.54 -18.31 6.36
C PHE A 70 -3.26 -17.76 4.95
N PHE A 71 -2.01 -17.68 4.52
CA PHE A 71 -1.64 -17.21 3.19
C PHE A 71 -2.11 -18.11 2.04
N ASN A 72 -2.41 -19.36 2.33
CA ASN A 72 -2.95 -20.32 1.38
C ASN A 72 -4.50 -20.44 1.46
N SER A 73 -5.15 -19.72 2.38
CA SER A 73 -6.60 -19.78 2.58
C SER A 73 -7.37 -18.95 1.54
N GLY A 74 -8.65 -19.31 1.33
CA GLY A 74 -9.60 -18.53 0.53
C GLY A 74 -9.71 -17.09 1.05
N ASP A 75 -9.83 -16.93 2.38
CA ASP A 75 -9.95 -15.61 3.03
C ASP A 75 -8.80 -14.66 2.69
N PHE A 76 -7.58 -15.19 2.50
CA PHE A 76 -6.45 -14.39 2.08
C PHE A 76 -6.52 -14.05 0.59
N HIS A 77 -6.96 -15.00 -0.25
CA HIS A 77 -7.07 -14.79 -1.69
C HIS A 77 -8.18 -13.83 -2.09
N GLU A 78 -9.24 -13.70 -1.28
CA GLU A 78 -10.30 -12.70 -1.46
C GLU A 78 -9.84 -11.26 -1.15
N LEU A 79 -8.73 -11.09 -0.44
CA LEU A 79 -8.20 -9.76 -0.15
C LEU A 79 -7.68 -9.06 -1.41
N ALA A 80 -7.85 -7.74 -1.48
CA ALA A 80 -7.28 -6.91 -2.53
C ALA A 80 -5.77 -7.14 -2.68
N THR A 81 -5.28 -7.11 -3.91
CA THR A 81 -3.88 -7.43 -4.27
C THR A 81 -2.86 -6.65 -3.43
N GLU A 82 -3.07 -5.36 -3.20
CA GLU A 82 -2.18 -4.53 -2.38
C GLU A 82 -2.20 -4.96 -0.89
N THR A 83 -3.38 -5.32 -0.36
CA THR A 83 -3.49 -5.86 1.01
C THR A 83 -2.73 -7.17 1.14
N ARG A 84 -2.81 -8.06 0.14
CA ARG A 84 -2.04 -9.33 0.12
C ARG A 84 -0.54 -9.07 0.11
N LYS A 85 -0.05 -8.12 -0.69
CA LYS A 85 1.36 -7.70 -0.71
C LYS A 85 1.81 -7.19 0.65
N ASP A 86 1.03 -6.31 1.27
CA ASP A 86 1.35 -5.74 2.57
C ASP A 86 1.35 -6.82 3.67
N TYR A 87 0.37 -7.72 3.68
CA TYR A 87 0.32 -8.81 4.66
C TYR A 87 1.52 -9.76 4.53
N ARG A 88 2.00 -10.04 3.31
CA ARG A 88 3.24 -10.81 3.12
C ARG A 88 4.46 -10.08 3.70
N LYS A 89 4.56 -8.77 3.50
CA LYS A 89 5.63 -7.94 4.10
C LYS A 89 5.56 -7.93 5.63
N TYR A 90 4.36 -7.82 6.20
CA TYR A 90 4.17 -7.86 7.66
C TYR A 90 4.46 -9.25 8.20
N GLY A 91 3.97 -10.30 7.58
CA GLY A 91 4.23 -11.68 7.93
C GLY A 91 5.73 -11.99 7.96
N ALA A 92 6.49 -11.53 6.96
CA ALA A 92 7.94 -11.69 6.94
C ALA A 92 8.62 -11.14 8.20
N LYS A 93 8.23 -9.94 8.65
CA LYS A 93 8.81 -9.30 9.85
C LYS A 93 8.34 -9.95 11.14
N VAL A 94 7.07 -10.23 11.24
CA VAL A 94 6.43 -10.80 12.43
C VAL A 94 6.96 -12.21 12.69
N ASN A 95 7.14 -13.02 11.64
CA ASN A 95 7.64 -14.41 11.76
C ASN A 95 9.11 -14.50 12.18
N ILE A 96 9.91 -13.43 12.00
CA ILE A 96 11.26 -13.38 12.59
C ILE A 96 11.19 -13.48 14.14
N VAL A 97 10.14 -12.90 14.73
CA VAL A 97 9.99 -12.82 16.18
C VAL A 97 9.14 -13.96 16.72
N PHE A 98 7.98 -14.22 16.12
CA PHE A 98 6.99 -15.16 16.64
C PHE A 98 6.98 -16.49 15.92
N GLY A 99 7.61 -16.60 14.75
CA GLY A 99 7.46 -17.75 13.86
C GLY A 99 7.72 -19.11 14.50
N LYS A 100 8.68 -19.20 15.41
CA LYS A 100 9.01 -20.43 16.14
C LYS A 100 8.15 -20.70 17.37
N MET A 101 7.34 -19.74 17.82
CA MET A 101 6.50 -19.89 19.01
C MET A 101 5.24 -20.70 18.69
N LYS A 102 4.81 -21.53 19.63
CA LYS A 102 3.46 -22.12 19.58
C LYS A 102 2.42 -21.00 19.67
N PRO A 103 1.39 -20.99 18.81
CA PRO A 103 0.41 -19.88 18.79
C PRO A 103 -0.23 -19.62 20.17
N ASP A 104 -0.66 -20.65 20.89
CA ASP A 104 -1.28 -20.51 22.21
C ASP A 104 -0.32 -19.98 23.30
N ASN A 105 0.99 -20.00 23.04
CA ASN A 105 2.00 -19.42 23.94
C ASN A 105 2.28 -17.95 23.64
N ILE A 106 1.75 -17.40 22.54
CA ILE A 106 1.82 -15.98 22.25
C ILE A 106 0.75 -15.26 23.06
N LYS A 107 1.20 -14.47 24.06
CA LYS A 107 0.35 -13.77 25.02
C LYS A 107 0.28 -12.26 24.70
N PRO A 108 -0.70 -11.51 25.26
CA PRO A 108 -0.81 -10.06 25.07
C PRO A 108 0.46 -9.28 25.40
N GLU A 109 1.19 -9.68 26.42
CA GLU A 109 2.47 -9.05 26.80
C GLU A 109 3.55 -9.21 25.71
N HIS A 110 3.57 -10.33 24.98
CA HIS A 110 4.50 -10.53 23.87
C HIS A 110 4.16 -9.57 22.73
N ILE A 111 2.86 -9.40 22.41
CA ILE A 111 2.39 -8.46 21.40
C ILE A 111 2.75 -7.02 21.82
N ARG A 112 2.53 -6.66 23.11
CA ARG A 112 2.88 -5.33 23.61
C ARG A 112 4.37 -5.06 23.50
N LYS A 113 5.21 -6.00 23.96
CA LYS A 113 6.69 -5.89 23.87
C LYS A 113 7.17 -5.75 22.42
N TYR A 114 6.57 -6.52 21.50
CA TYR A 114 6.84 -6.37 20.07
C TYR A 114 6.51 -4.97 19.56
N MET A 115 5.30 -4.49 19.87
CA MET A 115 4.87 -3.16 19.46
C MET A 115 5.77 -2.07 20.03
N ASP A 116 6.15 -2.14 21.31
CA ASP A 116 7.02 -1.14 21.94
C ASP A 116 8.38 -1.07 21.25
N LYS A 117 9.02 -2.22 21.02
CA LYS A 117 10.30 -2.29 20.32
C LYS A 117 10.18 -1.79 18.86
N ARG A 118 9.11 -2.19 18.16
CA ARG A 118 8.88 -1.84 16.77
C ARG A 118 8.45 -0.38 16.60
N GLY A 119 7.69 0.13 17.58
CA GLY A 119 7.15 1.48 17.64
C GLY A 119 8.21 2.57 17.79
N VAL A 120 9.38 2.25 18.36
CA VAL A 120 10.55 3.16 18.39
C VAL A 120 10.91 3.63 16.99
N LYS A 121 10.91 2.70 16.01
CA LYS A 121 11.20 3.03 14.61
C LYS A 121 9.98 3.57 13.85
N SER A 122 8.79 3.01 14.09
CA SER A 122 7.56 3.43 13.42
C SER A 122 6.33 2.90 14.14
N ARG A 123 5.59 3.79 14.81
CA ARG A 123 4.31 3.48 15.47
C ARG A 123 3.26 2.99 14.47
N VAL A 124 3.20 3.60 13.30
CA VAL A 124 2.26 3.22 12.23
C VAL A 124 2.51 1.78 11.78
N GLN A 125 3.78 1.42 11.51
CA GLN A 125 4.12 0.06 11.10
C GLN A 125 3.84 -0.96 12.21
N ALA A 126 4.14 -0.64 13.47
CA ALA A 126 3.80 -1.51 14.59
C ALA A 126 2.28 -1.78 14.67
N ASN A 127 1.45 -0.75 14.45
CA ASN A 127 0.00 -0.90 14.40
C ASN A 127 -0.44 -1.80 13.24
N ARG A 128 0.15 -1.64 12.04
CA ARG A 128 -0.18 -2.46 10.86
C ARG A 128 0.23 -3.93 11.07
N GLU A 129 1.42 -4.16 11.61
CA GLU A 129 1.94 -5.49 11.92
C GLU A 129 1.09 -6.17 13.01
N LYS A 130 0.67 -5.44 14.05
CA LYS A 130 -0.29 -5.92 15.07
C LYS A 130 -1.64 -6.27 14.47
N ALA A 131 -2.16 -5.45 13.55
CA ALA A 131 -3.42 -5.72 12.86
C ALA A 131 -3.33 -7.00 12.01
N PHE A 132 -2.19 -7.23 11.33
CA PHE A 132 -1.92 -8.47 10.61
C PHE A 132 -1.92 -9.69 11.55
N ILE A 133 -1.17 -9.65 12.67
CA ILE A 133 -1.18 -10.72 13.68
C ILE A 133 -2.61 -11.02 14.13
N SER A 134 -3.36 -9.98 14.45
CA SER A 134 -4.76 -10.11 14.89
C SER A 134 -5.65 -10.77 13.83
N ARG A 135 -5.41 -10.48 12.54
CA ARG A 135 -6.15 -11.10 11.42
C ARG A 135 -5.85 -12.60 11.32
N VAL A 136 -4.57 -12.98 11.41
CA VAL A 136 -4.15 -14.39 11.38
C VAL A 136 -4.77 -15.15 12.57
N PHE A 137 -4.68 -14.59 13.78
CA PHE A 137 -5.24 -15.24 14.97
C PHE A 137 -6.77 -15.32 14.94
N ARG A 138 -7.48 -14.32 14.39
CA ARG A 138 -8.92 -14.38 14.21
C ARG A 138 -9.31 -15.51 13.26
N TRP A 139 -8.65 -15.57 12.10
CA TRP A 139 -8.86 -16.62 11.11
C TRP A 139 -8.62 -18.02 11.71
N ALA A 140 -7.56 -18.15 12.51
CA ALA A 140 -7.22 -19.40 13.18
C ALA A 140 -8.21 -19.78 14.29
N TYR A 141 -8.70 -18.79 15.04
CA TYR A 141 -9.70 -18.98 16.09
C TYR A 141 -11.03 -19.49 15.53
N GLU A 142 -11.50 -18.90 14.44
CA GLU A 142 -12.71 -19.31 13.74
C GLU A 142 -12.64 -20.77 13.23
N ARG A 143 -11.44 -21.34 13.14
CA ARG A 143 -11.17 -22.74 12.69
C ARG A 143 -10.69 -23.66 13.82
N GLY A 144 -10.83 -23.21 15.07
CA GLY A 144 -10.45 -24.02 16.25
C GLY A 144 -8.95 -24.32 16.39
N LYS A 145 -8.09 -23.60 15.63
CA LYS A 145 -6.63 -23.83 15.64
C LYS A 145 -5.92 -23.15 16.82
N VAL A 146 -6.55 -22.18 17.42
CA VAL A 146 -6.04 -21.43 18.60
C VAL A 146 -7.18 -21.14 19.56
N LYS A 147 -6.84 -21.02 20.85
CA LYS A 147 -7.83 -20.78 21.91
C LYS A 147 -8.26 -19.32 22.00
N MET A 148 -7.40 -18.37 21.61
CA MET A 148 -7.68 -16.95 21.71
C MET A 148 -6.82 -16.11 20.77
N ASN A 149 -7.24 -14.87 20.54
CA ASN A 149 -6.44 -13.87 19.83
C ASN A 149 -5.64 -13.02 20.82
N PRO A 150 -4.31 -13.15 20.89
CA PRO A 150 -3.47 -12.41 21.83
C PRO A 150 -3.41 -10.90 21.58
N CYS A 151 -3.95 -10.44 20.45
CA CYS A 151 -4.01 -9.01 20.16
C CYS A 151 -5.22 -8.31 20.79
N GLN A 152 -6.18 -9.06 21.35
CA GLN A 152 -7.32 -8.47 22.06
C GLN A 152 -6.83 -7.71 23.29
N GLY A 153 -7.41 -6.54 23.56
CA GLY A 153 -7.02 -5.69 24.70
C GLY A 153 -5.70 -4.93 24.52
N VAL A 154 -4.84 -5.30 23.57
CA VAL A 154 -3.59 -4.57 23.32
C VAL A 154 -3.88 -3.28 22.55
N LYS A 155 -3.66 -2.13 23.20
CA LYS A 155 -3.90 -0.81 22.59
C LYS A 155 -2.92 -0.51 21.46
N GLN A 156 -3.42 0.08 20.36
CA GLN A 156 -2.59 0.62 19.30
C GLN A 156 -1.96 1.95 19.71
N PHE A 157 -0.85 2.29 19.07
CA PHE A 157 -0.31 3.64 19.19
C PHE A 157 -1.23 4.64 18.53
N LYS A 158 -1.37 5.81 19.12
CA LYS A 158 -2.09 6.93 18.51
C LYS A 158 -1.34 7.39 17.25
N GLU A 159 -2.02 7.38 16.13
CA GLU A 159 -1.51 7.91 14.86
C GLU A 159 -1.97 9.36 14.70
N LYS A 160 -1.04 10.25 14.34
CA LYS A 160 -1.38 11.62 13.99
C LYS A 160 -1.79 11.68 12.52
N ALA A 161 -2.99 12.15 12.25
CA ALA A 161 -3.40 12.43 10.87
C ALA A 161 -2.56 13.58 10.31
N ARG A 162 -2.34 13.57 8.99
CA ARG A 162 -1.75 14.73 8.31
C ARG A 162 -2.79 15.85 8.25
N THR A 163 -2.38 17.03 8.68
CA THR A 163 -3.22 18.24 8.69
C THR A 163 -2.74 19.30 7.69
N ARG A 164 -1.63 19.05 6.99
CA ARG A 164 -1.01 19.94 6.02
C ARG A 164 -2.00 20.28 4.90
N TYR A 165 -2.33 21.56 4.77
CA TYR A 165 -3.01 22.15 3.60
C TYR A 165 -1.95 22.63 2.61
N VAL A 166 -2.13 22.38 1.34
CA VAL A 166 -1.26 22.85 0.25
C VAL A 166 -1.84 24.18 -0.23
N THR A 167 -1.10 25.26 -0.12
CA THR A 167 -1.53 26.59 -0.57
C THR A 167 -1.56 26.66 -2.10
N ASP A 168 -2.28 27.64 -2.65
CA ASP A 168 -2.32 27.86 -4.11
C ASP A 168 -0.94 28.27 -4.63
N THR A 169 -0.18 29.04 -3.86
CA THR A 169 1.19 29.45 -4.21
C THR A 169 2.11 28.23 -4.36
N GLU A 170 2.11 27.31 -3.38
CA GLU A 170 2.91 26.08 -3.43
C GLU A 170 2.46 25.14 -4.54
N TYR A 171 1.15 25.03 -4.74
CA TYR A 171 0.58 24.21 -5.81
C TYR A 171 1.01 24.71 -7.18
N ASN A 172 0.87 26.01 -7.45
CA ASN A 172 1.20 26.63 -8.74
C ASN A 172 2.72 26.61 -8.99
N ALA A 173 3.53 26.87 -7.98
CA ALA A 173 4.98 26.81 -8.08
C ALA A 173 5.47 25.39 -8.47
N LEU A 174 4.88 24.35 -7.87
CA LEU A 174 5.21 22.98 -8.27
C LEU A 174 4.67 22.64 -9.67
N LEU A 175 3.45 23.08 -9.99
CA LEU A 175 2.82 22.84 -11.29
C LEU A 175 3.66 23.45 -12.42
N GLU A 176 4.22 24.63 -12.23
CA GLU A 176 5.03 25.33 -13.22
C GLU A 176 6.25 24.49 -13.65
N VAL A 177 6.98 23.91 -12.70
CA VAL A 177 8.24 23.18 -12.97
C VAL A 177 8.04 21.68 -13.23
N ALA A 178 6.82 21.17 -13.01
CA ALA A 178 6.54 19.76 -13.16
C ALA A 178 6.54 19.33 -14.65
N PRO A 179 7.00 18.12 -14.99
CA PRO A 179 6.80 17.56 -16.31
C PRO A 179 5.30 17.28 -16.57
N ASP A 180 4.88 17.28 -17.83
CA ASP A 180 3.46 17.21 -18.21
C ASP A 180 2.72 16.02 -17.58
N VAL A 181 3.34 14.85 -17.51
CA VAL A 181 2.76 13.68 -16.85
C VAL A 181 2.40 13.95 -15.37
N VAL A 182 3.21 14.77 -14.69
CA VAL A 182 2.97 15.15 -13.29
C VAL A 182 1.95 16.28 -13.21
N LYS A 183 1.98 17.26 -14.12
CA LYS A 183 0.98 18.32 -14.22
C LYS A 183 -0.43 17.73 -14.38
N ILE A 184 -0.60 16.85 -15.37
CA ILE A 184 -1.87 16.16 -15.62
C ILE A 184 -2.33 15.39 -14.37
N GLY A 185 -1.41 14.65 -13.74
CA GLY A 185 -1.71 13.92 -12.50
C GLY A 185 -2.15 14.84 -11.35
N MET A 186 -1.46 15.98 -11.16
CA MET A 186 -1.79 16.99 -10.14
C MET A 186 -3.19 17.57 -10.37
N GLU A 187 -3.47 18.01 -11.59
CA GLU A 187 -4.73 18.60 -11.96
C GLU A 187 -5.91 17.63 -11.79
N LEU A 188 -5.77 16.40 -12.28
CA LEU A 188 -6.80 15.36 -12.10
C LEU A 188 -7.03 15.03 -10.62
N ALA A 189 -5.96 14.93 -9.83
CA ALA A 189 -6.09 14.65 -8.39
C ALA A 189 -6.79 15.78 -7.63
N TYR A 190 -6.51 17.02 -8.01
CA TYR A 190 -7.08 18.22 -7.42
C TYR A 190 -8.53 18.45 -7.85
N LEU A 191 -8.77 18.57 -9.17
CA LEU A 191 -10.08 18.93 -9.73
C LEU A 191 -11.14 17.85 -9.47
N CYS A 192 -10.75 16.58 -9.64
CA CYS A 192 -11.66 15.45 -9.43
C CYS A 192 -11.68 14.94 -7.99
N CYS A 193 -10.92 15.52 -7.08
CA CYS A 193 -10.71 14.98 -5.72
C CYS A 193 -10.34 13.49 -5.75
N ALA A 194 -9.49 13.07 -6.72
CA ALA A 194 -9.19 11.68 -7.00
C ALA A 194 -7.93 11.17 -6.25
N ARG A 195 -7.86 9.87 -5.98
CA ARG A 195 -6.65 9.25 -5.43
C ARG A 195 -5.64 8.99 -6.54
N GLN A 196 -4.35 8.98 -6.21
CA GLN A 196 -3.28 8.68 -7.18
C GLN A 196 -3.54 7.41 -7.99
N GLY A 197 -4.00 6.33 -7.34
CA GLY A 197 -4.32 5.09 -8.05
C GLY A 197 -5.43 5.27 -9.08
N ASP A 198 -6.50 5.99 -8.70
CA ASP A 198 -7.65 6.23 -9.59
C ASP A 198 -7.25 7.13 -10.78
N VAL A 199 -6.37 8.12 -10.54
CA VAL A 199 -5.81 9.00 -11.59
C VAL A 199 -4.93 8.22 -12.58
N LEU A 200 -4.05 7.34 -12.09
CA LEU A 200 -3.14 6.56 -12.93
C LEU A 200 -3.83 5.42 -13.67
N ASP A 201 -4.98 4.97 -13.18
CA ASP A 201 -5.80 3.91 -13.80
C ASP A 201 -6.87 4.47 -14.75
N LEU A 202 -7.01 5.81 -14.86
CA LEU A 202 -8.01 6.47 -15.69
C LEU A 202 -7.80 6.13 -17.16
N LYS A 203 -8.85 5.62 -17.81
CA LYS A 203 -8.84 5.23 -19.23
C LYS A 203 -9.57 6.28 -20.08
N LYS A 204 -9.18 6.39 -21.34
CA LYS A 204 -9.84 7.27 -22.33
C LYS A 204 -11.32 6.96 -22.52
N ALA A 205 -11.71 5.68 -22.42
CA ALA A 205 -13.12 5.27 -22.48
C ALA A 205 -13.98 5.78 -21.28
N GLN A 206 -13.38 6.36 -20.27
CA GLN A 206 -14.08 6.99 -19.14
C GLN A 206 -14.29 8.50 -19.32
N LEU A 207 -13.82 9.06 -20.43
CA LEU A 207 -14.10 10.43 -20.86
C LEU A 207 -15.46 10.40 -21.59
N LEU A 208 -16.52 10.77 -20.88
CA LEU A 208 -17.91 10.76 -21.36
C LEU A 208 -18.31 12.16 -21.83
N GLU A 209 -19.46 12.30 -22.46
CA GLU A 209 -20.00 13.59 -22.86
C GLU A 209 -20.24 14.54 -21.69
N GLU A 210 -20.75 13.99 -20.58
CA GLU A 210 -21.09 14.77 -19.37
C GLU A 210 -19.88 15.07 -18.46
N GLY A 211 -18.76 14.34 -18.64
CA GLY A 211 -17.61 14.48 -17.74
C GLY A 211 -16.72 13.25 -17.69
N ILE A 212 -15.88 13.17 -16.66
CA ILE A 212 -14.97 12.05 -16.44
C ILE A 212 -15.58 11.07 -15.44
N LEU A 213 -15.83 9.82 -15.85
CA LEU A 213 -16.26 8.75 -14.97
C LEU A 213 -15.08 8.25 -14.12
N ILE A 214 -15.12 8.52 -12.82
CA ILE A 214 -14.15 8.00 -11.86
C ILE A 214 -14.82 6.96 -10.96
N VAL A 215 -14.36 5.72 -11.05
CA VAL A 215 -14.74 4.66 -10.13
C VAL A 215 -13.66 4.52 -9.07
N GLN A 216 -13.97 4.90 -7.83
CA GLN A 216 -12.97 4.89 -6.76
C GLN A 216 -12.56 3.46 -6.40
N SER A 217 -11.31 3.09 -6.64
CA SER A 217 -10.77 1.73 -6.42
C SER A 217 -10.93 1.22 -4.98
N LYS A 218 -10.97 2.11 -3.99
CA LYS A 218 -11.08 1.75 -2.56
C LYS A 218 -12.52 1.57 -2.08
N THR A 219 -13.49 2.25 -2.67
CA THR A 219 -14.88 2.31 -2.18
C THR A 219 -15.88 1.80 -3.20
N SER A 220 -15.42 1.59 -4.44
CA SER A 220 -16.22 1.21 -5.62
C SER A 220 -17.37 2.20 -5.92
N VAL A 221 -17.25 3.45 -5.46
CA VAL A 221 -18.24 4.50 -5.74
C VAL A 221 -17.94 5.10 -7.11
N PRO A 222 -18.86 4.99 -8.10
CA PRO A 222 -18.74 5.66 -9.38
C PRO A 222 -19.24 7.10 -9.27
N GLN A 223 -18.57 8.04 -9.93
CA GLN A 223 -18.97 9.44 -10.05
C GLN A 223 -18.55 9.99 -11.40
N ILE A 224 -19.41 10.78 -12.04
CA ILE A 224 -19.05 11.57 -13.20
C ILE A 224 -18.62 12.95 -12.69
N LYS A 225 -17.40 13.36 -12.98
CA LYS A 225 -16.88 14.69 -12.71
C LYS A 225 -17.16 15.57 -13.89
N ALA A 226 -18.11 16.50 -13.73
CA ALA A 226 -18.55 17.39 -14.81
C ALA A 226 -17.38 18.15 -15.43
N TRP A 227 -17.48 18.41 -16.74
CA TRP A 227 -16.48 19.15 -17.48
C TRP A 227 -16.38 20.60 -16.98
N THR A 228 -15.16 21.10 -16.98
CA THR A 228 -14.80 22.51 -16.83
C THR A 228 -13.75 22.82 -17.89
N GLU A 229 -13.58 24.09 -18.26
CA GLU A 229 -12.53 24.50 -19.21
C GLU A 229 -11.14 24.03 -18.77
N ARG A 230 -10.85 24.14 -17.46
CA ARG A 230 -9.59 23.68 -16.89
C ARG A 230 -9.43 22.15 -17.03
N LEU A 231 -10.49 21.38 -16.82
CA LEU A 231 -10.45 19.92 -16.97
C LEU A 231 -10.28 19.50 -18.43
N HIS A 232 -10.93 20.20 -19.37
CA HIS A 232 -10.71 20.02 -20.81
C HIS A 232 -9.25 20.28 -21.21
N SER A 233 -8.65 21.37 -20.71
CA SER A 233 -7.24 21.69 -20.97
C SER A 233 -6.30 20.60 -20.46
N VAL A 234 -6.60 19.98 -19.32
CA VAL A 234 -5.82 18.86 -18.76
C VAL A 234 -5.90 17.62 -19.66
N ILE A 235 -7.07 17.32 -20.20
CA ILE A 235 -7.23 16.18 -21.11
C ILE A 235 -6.52 16.45 -22.44
N SER A 236 -6.65 17.65 -23.02
CA SER A 236 -5.90 18.04 -24.23
C SER A 236 -4.38 17.93 -24.02
N MET A 237 -3.88 18.33 -22.84
CA MET A 237 -2.47 18.12 -22.49
C MET A 237 -2.11 16.63 -22.45
N SER A 238 -3.02 15.77 -21.97
CA SER A 238 -2.76 14.34 -21.94
C SER A 238 -2.66 13.69 -23.31
N GLU A 239 -3.38 14.21 -24.29
CA GLU A 239 -3.32 13.76 -25.69
C GLU A 239 -1.98 14.08 -26.36
N SER A 240 -1.30 15.12 -25.87
CA SER A 240 0.03 15.53 -26.34
C SER A 240 1.18 14.75 -25.69
N LEU A 241 0.90 13.83 -24.75
CA LEU A 241 1.95 13.02 -24.13
C LEU A 241 2.65 12.14 -25.20
N PRO A 242 4.00 12.04 -25.17
CA PRO A 242 4.74 11.33 -26.20
C PRO A 242 4.47 9.82 -26.17
N LEU A 243 4.26 9.25 -27.36
CA LEU A 243 4.16 7.81 -27.61
C LEU A 243 5.26 7.40 -28.61
N ARG A 244 5.74 6.17 -28.50
CA ARG A 244 6.62 5.59 -29.51
C ARG A 244 5.85 5.39 -30.82
N PRO A 245 6.52 5.46 -32.00
CA PRO A 245 5.88 5.24 -33.28
C PRO A 245 5.07 3.93 -33.32
N GLY A 246 3.85 4.00 -33.82
CA GLY A 246 2.95 2.84 -33.93
C GLY A 246 2.30 2.38 -32.65
N ILE A 247 2.51 3.06 -31.51
CA ILE A 247 1.91 2.74 -30.24
C ILE A 247 0.71 3.66 -29.96
N SER A 248 -0.35 3.09 -29.40
CA SER A 248 -1.48 3.83 -28.82
C SER A 248 -1.63 3.50 -27.34
N SER A 249 -2.34 4.34 -26.60
CA SER A 249 -2.64 4.10 -25.18
C SER A 249 -4.12 4.22 -24.91
N ILE A 250 -4.63 3.30 -24.10
CA ILE A 250 -5.99 3.37 -23.56
C ILE A 250 -6.05 4.23 -22.28
N PHE A 251 -4.90 4.62 -21.70
CA PHE A 251 -4.82 5.40 -20.48
C PHE A 251 -4.69 6.89 -20.78
N VAL A 252 -5.28 7.73 -19.94
CA VAL A 252 -5.14 9.20 -20.00
C VAL A 252 -3.70 9.58 -19.64
N ILE A 253 -3.13 8.98 -18.57
CA ILE A 253 -1.73 9.15 -18.20
C ILE A 253 -0.98 7.86 -18.54
N HIS A 254 -0.03 7.95 -19.47
CA HIS A 254 0.68 6.78 -19.98
C HIS A 254 2.19 7.03 -20.14
N GLN A 255 2.94 5.95 -20.18
CA GLN A 255 4.35 5.95 -20.58
C GLN A 255 4.46 5.98 -22.11
N GLN A 256 5.65 6.26 -22.65
CA GLN A 256 5.90 6.21 -24.09
C GLN A 256 5.60 4.85 -24.75
N SER A 257 5.58 3.79 -23.96
CA SER A 257 5.18 2.43 -24.39
C SER A 257 3.66 2.23 -24.48
N GLY A 258 2.84 3.25 -24.23
CA GLY A 258 1.38 3.13 -24.14
C GLY A 258 0.87 2.50 -22.86
N SER A 259 1.75 1.95 -22.02
CA SER A 259 1.38 1.34 -20.74
C SER A 259 1.07 2.40 -19.69
N ARG A 260 0.21 2.06 -18.71
CA ARG A 260 -0.01 2.93 -17.57
C ARG A 260 1.27 3.14 -16.75
N PHE A 261 1.36 4.24 -16.03
CA PHE A 261 2.40 4.40 -15.02
C PHE A 261 2.15 3.48 -13.83
N THR A 262 3.21 2.79 -13.36
CA THR A 262 3.19 2.23 -12.02
C THR A 262 3.25 3.36 -11.00
N ARG A 263 2.77 3.11 -9.77
CA ARG A 263 2.84 4.12 -8.69
C ARG A 263 4.29 4.55 -8.42
N ASP A 264 5.23 3.60 -8.43
CA ASP A 264 6.64 3.88 -8.15
C ASP A 264 7.28 4.72 -9.26
N ALA A 265 7.01 4.40 -10.53
CA ALA A 265 7.50 5.18 -11.66
C ALA A 265 6.95 6.61 -11.65
N PHE A 266 5.66 6.79 -11.39
CA PHE A 266 5.07 8.12 -11.25
C PHE A 266 5.64 8.90 -10.06
N ASN A 267 5.82 8.23 -8.92
CA ASN A 267 6.43 8.85 -7.74
C ASN A 267 7.87 9.32 -7.99
N ALA A 268 8.64 8.63 -8.84
CA ALA A 268 9.96 9.10 -9.23
C ALA A 268 9.88 10.46 -9.98
N HIS A 269 8.96 10.61 -10.92
CA HIS A 269 8.70 11.89 -11.60
C HIS A 269 8.21 12.97 -10.63
N TRP A 270 7.29 12.61 -9.71
CA TRP A 270 6.80 13.48 -8.66
C TRP A 270 7.93 14.01 -7.77
N MET A 271 8.82 13.13 -7.31
CA MET A 271 9.95 13.52 -6.46
C MET A 271 10.95 14.41 -7.21
N LYS A 272 11.16 14.15 -8.51
CA LYS A 272 12.02 15.00 -9.37
C LYS A 272 11.40 16.41 -9.52
N ALA A 273 10.08 16.48 -9.78
CA ALA A 273 9.38 17.77 -9.86
C ALA A 273 9.47 18.56 -8.56
N LYS A 274 9.30 17.91 -7.40
CA LYS A 274 9.48 18.55 -6.10
C LYS A 274 10.90 19.07 -5.88
N LYS A 275 11.91 18.31 -6.30
CA LYS A 275 13.30 18.75 -6.22
C LYS A 275 13.51 20.01 -7.04
N SER A 276 13.05 20.03 -8.28
CA SER A 276 13.14 21.23 -9.16
C SER A 276 12.37 22.42 -8.56
N ALA A 277 11.23 22.18 -7.91
CA ALA A 277 10.50 23.24 -7.22
C ALA A 277 11.26 23.80 -6.02
N CYS A 278 11.88 22.96 -5.20
CA CYS A 278 12.74 23.40 -4.10
C CYS A 278 13.97 24.18 -4.58
N GLU A 279 14.52 23.80 -5.73
CA GLU A 279 15.67 24.51 -6.32
C GLU A 279 15.28 25.90 -6.86
N LYS A 280 14.09 25.99 -7.47
CA LYS A 280 13.59 27.26 -8.05
C LYS A 280 13.00 28.20 -7.02
N TYR A 281 12.37 27.68 -5.97
CA TYR A 281 11.65 28.40 -4.93
C TYR A 281 12.10 27.94 -3.53
N PRO A 282 13.34 28.26 -3.13
CA PRO A 282 13.96 27.75 -1.89
C PRO A 282 13.25 28.22 -0.62
N GLU A 283 12.48 29.32 -0.70
CA GLU A 283 11.70 29.88 0.41
C GLU A 283 10.38 29.14 0.67
N MET A 284 9.95 28.25 -0.26
CA MET A 284 8.68 27.55 -0.15
C MET A 284 8.84 26.14 0.44
N ASP A 285 7.82 25.71 1.22
CA ASP A 285 7.79 24.35 1.76
C ASP A 285 7.00 23.38 0.86
N PHE A 286 7.72 22.53 0.14
CA PHE A 286 7.12 21.46 -0.66
C PHE A 286 6.97 20.14 0.13
N ASN A 287 6.94 20.16 1.45
CA ASN A 287 6.76 18.98 2.28
C ASN A 287 5.29 18.48 2.29
N PHE A 288 4.75 18.25 1.11
CA PHE A 288 3.47 17.59 0.92
C PHE A 288 3.59 16.40 -0.04
N THR A 289 2.63 15.49 0.03
CA THR A 289 2.59 14.28 -0.81
C THR A 289 1.57 14.47 -1.94
N PHE A 290 1.63 13.64 -2.97
CA PHE A 290 0.62 13.63 -4.02
C PHE A 290 -0.81 13.43 -3.47
N HIS A 291 -0.95 12.67 -2.38
CA HIS A 291 -2.25 12.45 -1.74
C HIS A 291 -2.83 13.72 -1.07
N ASP A 292 -1.98 14.67 -0.70
CA ASP A 292 -2.42 15.93 -0.12
C ASP A 292 -3.11 16.83 -1.15
N LEU A 293 -2.93 16.58 -2.48
CA LEU A 293 -3.65 17.27 -3.56
C LEU A 293 -5.15 16.95 -3.54
N LYS A 294 -5.52 15.67 -3.28
CA LYS A 294 -6.93 15.32 -3.04
C LYS A 294 -7.49 16.08 -1.83
N ALA A 295 -6.71 16.21 -0.76
CA ALA A 295 -7.14 16.95 0.41
C ALA A 295 -7.28 18.45 0.11
N LYS A 296 -6.37 19.02 -0.71
CA LYS A 296 -6.51 20.39 -1.21
C LYS A 296 -7.81 20.55 -1.98
N GLY A 297 -8.08 19.69 -2.97
CA GLY A 297 -9.32 19.73 -3.76
C GLY A 297 -10.56 19.73 -2.86
N ILE A 298 -10.65 18.79 -1.90
CA ILE A 298 -11.79 18.72 -0.97
C ILE A 298 -11.88 19.97 -0.07
N SER A 299 -10.74 20.52 0.35
CA SER A 299 -10.71 21.71 1.20
C SER A 299 -11.20 22.95 0.46
N ASP A 300 -10.88 23.04 -0.84
CA ASP A 300 -11.20 24.20 -1.68
C ASP A 300 -12.64 24.17 -2.25
N LEU A 301 -13.31 23.01 -2.18
CA LEU A 301 -14.74 22.96 -2.52
C LEU A 301 -15.53 23.92 -1.64
N SER A 302 -16.48 24.61 -2.24
CA SER A 302 -17.51 25.38 -1.52
C SER A 302 -18.56 24.44 -0.91
N GLY A 303 -19.38 24.98 -0.02
CA GLY A 303 -20.51 24.27 0.56
C GLY A 303 -20.24 23.56 1.89
N SER A 304 -21.26 22.89 2.37
CA SER A 304 -21.28 22.13 3.62
C SER A 304 -20.39 20.90 3.60
N LEU A 305 -20.11 20.34 4.77
CA LEU A 305 -19.34 19.08 4.87
C LEU A 305 -20.02 17.92 4.14
N ASN A 306 -21.36 17.89 4.09
CA ASN A 306 -22.11 16.85 3.40
C ASN A 306 -21.98 16.97 1.87
N GLU A 307 -22.07 18.16 1.32
CA GLU A 307 -21.85 18.42 -0.11
C GLU A 307 -20.41 18.06 -0.50
N LYS A 308 -19.42 18.45 0.31
CA LYS A 308 -18.02 18.03 0.12
C LYS A 308 -17.86 16.51 0.20
N GLN A 309 -18.62 15.82 1.07
CA GLN A 309 -18.61 14.37 1.19
C GLN A 309 -19.13 13.71 -0.08
N GLU A 310 -20.24 14.20 -0.61
CA GLU A 310 -20.83 13.71 -1.85
C GLU A 310 -19.85 13.88 -3.02
N ILE A 311 -19.34 15.11 -3.23
CA ILE A 311 -18.38 15.40 -4.30
C ILE A 311 -17.09 14.57 -4.16
N ALA A 312 -16.58 14.36 -2.94
CA ALA A 312 -15.40 13.54 -2.70
C ALA A 312 -15.65 12.01 -2.82
N GLY A 313 -16.92 11.58 -2.88
CA GLY A 313 -17.33 10.17 -2.90
C GLY A 313 -16.93 9.42 -1.63
N HIS A 314 -17.05 10.07 -0.47
CA HIS A 314 -16.73 9.46 0.81
C HIS A 314 -17.96 8.81 1.44
N LYS A 315 -17.80 7.59 2.01
CA LYS A 315 -18.92 6.86 2.65
C LYS A 315 -19.39 7.49 3.96
N ASN A 316 -18.58 8.32 4.62
CA ASN A 316 -18.95 8.99 5.86
C ASN A 316 -18.30 10.37 6.01
N ALA A 317 -18.98 11.27 6.75
CA ALA A 317 -18.56 12.64 6.97
C ALA A 317 -17.23 12.76 7.74
N SER A 318 -16.95 11.83 8.67
CA SER A 318 -15.71 11.84 9.43
C SER A 318 -14.46 11.65 8.55
N GLN A 319 -14.60 10.95 7.43
CA GLN A 319 -13.56 10.84 6.43
C GLN A 319 -13.35 12.18 5.73
N THR A 320 -14.42 12.86 5.31
CA THR A 320 -14.35 14.17 4.64
C THR A 320 -13.74 15.23 5.56
N ALA A 321 -14.12 15.25 6.83
CA ALA A 321 -13.55 16.17 7.82
C ALA A 321 -12.01 16.06 7.94
N ARG A 322 -11.43 14.86 7.79
CA ARG A 322 -9.97 14.67 7.79
C ARG A 322 -9.28 15.23 6.53
N TYR A 323 -10.03 15.39 5.44
CA TYR A 323 -9.52 15.95 4.18
C TYR A 323 -9.78 17.47 4.09
N ASN A 324 -10.73 18.01 4.83
CA ASN A 324 -10.99 19.46 4.89
C ASN A 324 -9.96 20.10 5.82
N ARG A 325 -8.86 20.60 5.25
CA ARG A 325 -7.67 21.06 5.99
C ARG A 325 -7.45 22.57 5.91
N LYS A 326 -8.21 23.26 5.05
CA LYS A 326 -8.16 24.72 4.96
C LYS A 326 -8.71 25.33 6.25
N ILE A 327 -7.97 26.23 6.85
CA ILE A 327 -8.40 26.94 8.05
C ILE A 327 -9.50 27.92 7.64
N SER A 328 -10.67 27.80 8.24
CA SER A 328 -11.79 28.69 7.98
C SER A 328 -11.58 30.01 8.69
N VAL A 329 -11.82 31.12 7.99
CA VAL A 329 -12.00 32.41 8.61
C VAL A 329 -13.45 32.46 9.09
N VAL A 330 -13.65 32.66 10.39
CA VAL A 330 -14.98 32.72 11.00
C VAL A 330 -15.19 34.10 11.61
N PRO A 331 -16.43 34.64 11.58
CA PRO A 331 -16.73 35.90 12.22
C PRO A 331 -16.57 35.81 13.75
N VAL A 332 -16.19 36.90 14.36
CA VAL A 332 -16.14 37.02 15.83
C VAL A 332 -17.49 37.49 16.38
N VAL A 333 -17.73 37.22 17.66
CA VAL A 333 -18.94 37.75 18.35
C VAL A 333 -18.87 39.27 18.33
N GLY A 334 -19.95 39.92 17.87
CA GLY A 334 -20.01 41.37 17.74
C GLY A 334 -19.38 41.95 16.46
N GLY A 335 -18.80 41.14 15.58
CA GLY A 335 -18.39 41.57 14.24
C GLY A 335 -19.57 41.52 13.27
N GLN A 336 -19.97 42.66 12.73
CA GLN A 336 -20.84 42.78 11.54
C GLN A 336 -20.02 42.66 10.28
#